data_63e3893b37ac2d16fc9a61ab256bd04b
#
_entry.id   63e3893b37ac2d16fc9a61ab256bd04b
#
_cell.length_a   1.000
_cell.length_b   1.000
_cell.length_c   1.000
_cell.angle_alpha   90.00
_cell.angle_beta   90.00
_cell.angle_gamma   90.00
#
_symmetry.space_group_name_H-M   'P 1'
#
loop_
_entity.id
_entity.type
_entity.pdbx_description
1 polymer ?
#
loop_
_entity_poly.entity_id
_entity_poly.type
_entity_poly.pdbx_seq_one_letter_code
_entity_poly.pdbx_strand_id
1 'polypeptide(L)'
;MNRGQNYRGRLAPSPTGYLHLGHARTFWTAQQRAKENGGELILRNEDLDATRFKMEFVDAMLEDLRWFGFAWSEGPDIGGKFAPYNQSERMNFYRAALEKLRAGDFIYPCTCSRKDILAATRAPHANDDDEPIYPGTCREKSDEWRVTGDKQSQSSSLVTRHASLRFRVPDGETVSFTDGNFGEQKFVAGKDFGDFVVWRHDDVPAYQLACVVDDAAMKISEVVRGADLLVSTARQILIYRALGLPPPKFFHCALMLDEKGERLAKRHDALSLRKLRERGETPESLQKF
;
A
#
# COMPACT_ATOMS: atom_id res chain seq x y z
N MET A 1 -14.08 25.68 15.13
CA MET A 1 -14.45 24.47 14.36
C MET A 1 -14.12 24.75 12.91
N ASN A 2 -13.04 24.19 12.40
CA ASN A 2 -12.58 24.44 11.03
C ASN A 2 -13.48 23.68 10.06
N ARG A 3 -14.38 24.40 9.39
CA ARG A 3 -15.14 23.93 8.21
C ARG A 3 -14.17 23.93 7.02
N GLY A 4 -13.41 22.85 6.80
CA GLY A 4 -12.38 22.99 5.76
C GLY A 4 -11.94 21.75 4.98
N GLN A 5 -12.26 20.55 5.37
CA GLN A 5 -12.08 19.39 4.48
C GLN A 5 -13.16 18.35 4.80
N ASN A 6 -14.03 18.08 3.82
CA ASN A 6 -14.94 16.94 3.95
C ASN A 6 -14.11 15.66 4.13
N TYR A 7 -14.40 14.89 5.18
CA TYR A 7 -13.75 13.60 5.37
C TYR A 7 -13.96 12.72 4.14
N ARG A 8 -12.89 12.10 3.69
CA ARG A 8 -12.91 11.18 2.56
C ARG A 8 -12.02 9.98 2.85
N GLY A 9 -12.65 8.85 3.08
CA GLY A 9 -12.00 7.56 3.31
C GLY A 9 -12.06 6.68 2.05
N ARG A 10 -11.38 5.52 2.11
CA ARG A 10 -11.44 4.54 1.03
C ARG A 10 -11.48 3.11 1.55
N LEU A 11 -12.19 2.26 0.81
CA LEU A 11 -12.02 0.81 0.79
C LEU A 11 -11.07 0.50 -0.38
N ALA A 12 -10.00 -0.23 -0.13
CA ALA A 12 -8.97 -0.49 -1.13
C ALA A 12 -8.56 -1.98 -1.15
N PRO A 13 -9.47 -2.87 -1.52
CA PRO A 13 -9.18 -4.30 -1.63
C PRO A 13 -8.36 -4.62 -2.87
N SER A 14 -7.47 -5.63 -2.76
CA SER A 14 -6.76 -6.22 -3.90
C SER A 14 -7.46 -7.52 -4.30
N PRO A 15 -7.93 -7.68 -5.56
CA PRO A 15 -8.69 -8.83 -6.01
C PRO A 15 -7.78 -10.02 -6.36
N THR A 16 -6.99 -10.46 -5.40
CA THR A 16 -6.05 -11.59 -5.50
C THR A 16 -6.52 -12.83 -4.73
N GLY A 17 -7.74 -12.78 -4.21
CA GLY A 17 -8.42 -13.81 -3.44
C GLY A 17 -9.73 -13.28 -2.86
N TYR A 18 -10.49 -14.14 -2.21
CA TYR A 18 -11.73 -13.75 -1.54
C TYR A 18 -11.48 -12.89 -0.30
N LEU A 19 -12.36 -11.94 -0.03
CA LEU A 19 -12.33 -11.14 1.19
C LEU A 19 -12.56 -12.04 2.43
N HIS A 20 -11.80 -11.79 3.47
CA HIS A 20 -11.93 -12.50 4.75
C HIS A 20 -12.33 -11.54 5.88
N LEU A 21 -12.68 -12.10 7.03
CA LEU A 21 -13.19 -11.33 8.18
C LEU A 21 -12.26 -10.20 8.64
N GLY A 22 -10.92 -10.40 8.54
CA GLY A 22 -9.95 -9.34 8.86
C GLY A 22 -10.04 -8.12 7.95
N HIS A 23 -10.32 -8.32 6.64
CA HIS A 23 -10.62 -7.21 5.73
C HIS A 23 -11.92 -6.52 6.11
N ALA A 24 -12.98 -7.30 6.40
CA ALA A 24 -14.27 -6.75 6.77
C ALA A 24 -14.18 -5.88 8.02
N ARG A 25 -13.44 -6.30 9.05
CA ARG A 25 -13.21 -5.50 10.27
C ARG A 25 -12.55 -4.16 9.96
N THR A 26 -11.49 -4.18 9.17
CA THR A 26 -10.76 -2.97 8.78
C THR A 26 -11.65 -2.03 7.95
N PHE A 27 -12.38 -2.57 6.99
CA PHE A 27 -13.31 -1.79 6.15
C PHE A 27 -14.50 -1.28 6.94
N TRP A 28 -14.98 -2.05 7.93
CA TRP A 28 -16.02 -1.60 8.85
C TRP A 28 -15.57 -0.39 9.65
N THR A 29 -14.36 -0.43 10.20
CA THR A 29 -13.77 0.72 10.87
C THR A 29 -13.70 1.93 9.95
N ALA A 30 -13.26 1.76 8.69
CA ALA A 30 -13.23 2.85 7.71
C ALA A 30 -14.62 3.44 7.46
N GLN A 31 -15.66 2.59 7.34
CA GLN A 31 -17.03 3.05 7.14
C GLN A 31 -17.59 3.79 8.36
N GLN A 32 -17.34 3.29 9.57
CA GLN A 32 -17.79 3.98 10.79
C GLN A 32 -17.13 5.35 10.91
N ARG A 33 -15.81 5.45 10.69
CA ARG A 33 -15.09 6.73 10.72
C ARG A 33 -15.61 7.70 9.66
N ALA A 34 -15.94 7.23 8.46
CA ALA A 34 -16.56 8.08 7.44
C ALA A 34 -17.94 8.60 7.91
N LYS A 35 -18.77 7.75 8.49
CA LYS A 35 -20.08 8.13 9.04
C LYS A 35 -19.98 9.13 10.20
N GLU A 36 -19.10 8.87 11.16
CA GLU A 36 -18.86 9.73 12.34
C GLU A 36 -18.37 11.14 11.94
N ASN A 37 -17.64 11.23 10.85
CA ASN A 37 -17.14 12.51 10.34
C ASN A 37 -18.07 13.14 9.29
N GLY A 38 -19.26 12.56 9.02
CA GLY A 38 -20.19 13.06 8.00
C GLY A 38 -19.59 13.10 6.60
N GLY A 39 -18.69 12.17 6.30
CA GLY A 39 -17.86 12.17 5.09
C GLY A 39 -18.26 11.10 4.08
N GLU A 40 -17.40 10.96 3.07
CA GLU A 40 -17.57 10.04 1.95
C GLU A 40 -16.62 8.84 2.08
N LEU A 41 -17.06 7.70 1.57
CA LEU A 41 -16.25 6.50 1.41
C LEU A 41 -16.23 6.13 -0.07
N ILE A 42 -15.05 5.90 -0.63
CA ILE A 42 -14.89 5.43 -2.01
C ILE A 42 -14.41 3.99 -2.04
N LEU A 43 -14.67 3.29 -3.13
CA LEU A 43 -14.09 1.98 -3.41
C LEU A 43 -13.02 2.12 -4.49
N ARG A 44 -11.79 1.66 -4.21
CA ARG A 44 -10.70 1.54 -5.18
C ARG A 44 -10.31 0.08 -5.32
N ASN A 45 -10.32 -0.42 -6.55
CA ASN A 45 -9.88 -1.77 -6.86
C ASN A 45 -8.36 -1.77 -7.11
N GLU A 46 -7.58 -2.45 -6.26
CA GLU A 46 -6.13 -2.51 -6.34
C GLU A 46 -5.67 -3.74 -7.15
N ASP A 47 -5.86 -3.69 -8.47
CA ASP A 47 -5.72 -4.77 -9.44
C ASP A 47 -4.38 -4.78 -10.21
N LEU A 48 -3.32 -4.19 -9.66
CA LEU A 48 -2.00 -4.13 -10.30
C LEU A 48 -1.24 -5.46 -10.32
N ASP A 49 -1.62 -6.43 -9.51
CA ASP A 49 -0.98 -7.76 -9.52
C ASP A 49 -1.63 -8.67 -10.55
N ALA A 50 -1.25 -8.50 -11.82
CA ALA A 50 -1.79 -9.28 -12.93
C ALA A 50 -1.56 -10.80 -12.79
N THR A 51 -0.59 -11.23 -11.99
CA THR A 51 -0.28 -12.66 -11.81
C THR A 51 -1.28 -13.37 -10.92
N ARG A 52 -1.88 -12.65 -9.96
CA ARG A 52 -2.88 -13.17 -9.01
C ARG A 52 -4.28 -12.61 -9.25
N PHE A 53 -4.39 -11.60 -10.11
CA PHE A 53 -5.67 -11.01 -10.49
C PHE A 53 -6.56 -12.02 -11.21
N LYS A 54 -7.84 -12.07 -10.79
CA LYS A 54 -8.90 -12.80 -11.50
C LYS A 54 -10.20 -12.00 -11.43
N MET A 55 -10.94 -11.94 -12.54
CA MET A 55 -12.22 -11.24 -12.60
C MET A 55 -13.22 -11.81 -11.59
N GLU A 56 -13.22 -13.13 -11.37
CA GLU A 56 -14.06 -13.77 -10.35
C GLU A 56 -13.89 -13.19 -8.95
N PHE A 57 -12.66 -12.71 -8.61
CA PHE A 57 -12.40 -12.09 -7.31
C PHE A 57 -12.91 -10.64 -7.26
N VAL A 58 -12.96 -9.93 -8.39
CA VAL A 58 -13.57 -8.59 -8.47
C VAL A 58 -15.07 -8.69 -8.24
N ASP A 59 -15.75 -9.60 -8.94
CA ASP A 59 -17.19 -9.80 -8.82
C ASP A 59 -17.56 -10.24 -7.40
N ALA A 60 -16.81 -11.21 -6.87
CA ALA A 60 -16.98 -11.69 -5.51
C ALA A 60 -16.75 -10.58 -4.45
N MET A 61 -15.72 -9.75 -4.65
CA MET A 61 -15.42 -8.61 -3.80
C MET A 61 -16.58 -7.62 -3.73
N LEU A 62 -17.14 -7.24 -4.87
CA LEU A 62 -18.27 -6.31 -4.94
C LEU A 62 -19.51 -6.90 -4.29
N GLU A 63 -19.79 -8.18 -4.53
CA GLU A 63 -20.92 -8.90 -3.93
C GLU A 63 -20.76 -9.01 -2.40
N ASP A 64 -19.59 -9.45 -1.94
CA ASP A 64 -19.32 -9.66 -0.52
C ASP A 64 -19.32 -8.33 0.26
N LEU A 65 -18.79 -7.24 -0.31
CA LEU A 65 -18.83 -5.92 0.31
C LEU A 65 -20.28 -5.43 0.46
N ARG A 66 -21.13 -5.56 -0.57
CA ARG A 66 -22.53 -5.17 -0.51
C ARG A 66 -23.31 -6.04 0.47
N TRP A 67 -23.08 -7.35 0.46
CA TRP A 67 -23.71 -8.27 1.40
C TRP A 67 -23.38 -7.92 2.85
N PHE A 68 -22.12 -7.53 3.14
CA PHE A 68 -21.70 -7.14 4.48
C PHE A 68 -22.28 -5.79 4.94
N GLY A 69 -22.87 -5.01 4.04
CA GLY A 69 -23.47 -3.71 4.33
C GLY A 69 -22.52 -2.53 4.14
N PHE A 70 -21.46 -2.70 3.34
CA PHE A 70 -20.63 -1.57 2.94
C PHE A 70 -21.32 -0.73 1.87
N ALA A 71 -21.16 0.59 1.99
CA ALA A 71 -21.64 1.58 1.02
C ALA A 71 -20.52 2.55 0.65
N TRP A 72 -20.41 2.86 -0.63
CA TRP A 72 -19.48 3.83 -1.18
C TRP A 72 -20.19 4.76 -2.16
N SER A 73 -19.67 5.99 -2.28
CA SER A 73 -20.23 7.03 -3.14
C SER A 73 -19.58 7.10 -4.51
N GLU A 74 -18.39 6.52 -4.65
CA GLU A 74 -17.62 6.45 -5.91
C GLU A 74 -16.88 5.12 -5.94
N GLY A 75 -16.75 4.52 -7.14
CA GLY A 75 -16.08 3.23 -7.28
C GLY A 75 -16.07 2.70 -8.71
N PRO A 76 -15.42 1.54 -8.96
CA PRO A 76 -15.30 0.97 -10.30
C PRO A 76 -16.65 0.57 -10.91
N ASP A 77 -17.65 0.31 -10.09
CA ASP A 77 -19.00 -0.13 -10.47
C ASP A 77 -20.02 1.00 -10.64
N ILE A 78 -19.77 2.15 -10.02
CA ILE A 78 -20.70 3.28 -10.04
C ILE A 78 -20.09 4.56 -10.62
N GLY A 79 -18.78 4.54 -10.93
CA GLY A 79 -18.06 5.72 -11.41
C GLY A 79 -17.82 6.76 -10.32
N GLY A 80 -17.61 8.01 -10.71
CA GLY A 80 -17.43 9.14 -9.80
C GLY A 80 -16.44 10.18 -10.32
N LYS A 81 -16.19 11.19 -9.50
CA LYS A 81 -15.41 12.39 -9.87
C LYS A 81 -13.95 12.10 -10.18
N PHE A 82 -13.37 11.08 -9.56
CA PHE A 82 -11.93 10.78 -9.65
C PHE A 82 -11.66 9.48 -10.42
N ALA A 83 -12.61 9.05 -11.26
CA ALA A 83 -12.46 7.88 -12.12
C ALA A 83 -11.17 7.98 -12.99
N PRO A 84 -10.60 6.83 -13.38
CA PRO A 84 -11.00 5.47 -13.08
C PRO A 84 -10.64 5.03 -11.64
N TYR A 85 -11.34 4.01 -11.11
CA TYR A 85 -11.13 3.46 -9.76
C TYR A 85 -10.44 2.09 -9.76
N ASN A 86 -10.12 1.55 -10.93
CA ASN A 86 -9.23 0.41 -11.10
C ASN A 86 -7.79 0.93 -11.22
N GLN A 87 -6.86 0.41 -10.44
CA GLN A 87 -5.47 0.85 -10.50
C GLN A 87 -4.81 0.57 -11.85
N SER A 88 -5.17 -0.55 -12.49
CA SER A 88 -4.67 -0.91 -13.83
C SER A 88 -4.96 0.13 -14.91
N GLU A 89 -6.01 0.92 -14.74
CA GLU A 89 -6.40 1.99 -15.67
C GLU A 89 -5.72 3.34 -15.38
N ARG A 90 -4.89 3.41 -14.32
CA ARG A 90 -4.31 4.66 -13.80
C ARG A 90 -2.81 4.81 -14.09
N MET A 91 -2.25 4.01 -14.98
CA MET A 91 -0.81 3.97 -15.28
C MET A 91 -0.21 5.35 -15.60
N ASN A 92 -0.96 6.25 -16.25
CA ASN A 92 -0.49 7.59 -16.58
C ASN A 92 -0.18 8.43 -15.33
N PHE A 93 -0.99 8.31 -14.27
CA PHE A 93 -0.75 9.01 -13.00
C PHE A 93 0.53 8.49 -12.33
N TYR A 94 0.75 7.18 -12.35
CA TYR A 94 1.93 6.57 -11.75
C TYR A 94 3.20 6.91 -12.50
N ARG A 95 3.15 6.92 -13.86
CA ARG A 95 4.30 7.33 -14.69
C ARG A 95 4.65 8.80 -14.46
N ALA A 96 3.66 9.69 -14.35
CA ALA A 96 3.91 11.10 -14.05
C ALA A 96 4.57 11.30 -12.67
N ALA A 97 4.15 10.53 -11.66
CA ALA A 97 4.78 10.54 -10.35
C ALA A 97 6.21 9.97 -10.39
N LEU A 98 6.41 8.86 -11.13
CA LEU A 98 7.74 8.26 -11.33
C LEU A 98 8.72 9.26 -11.94
N GLU A 99 8.32 10.00 -12.97
CA GLU A 99 9.18 11.03 -13.59
C GLU A 99 9.54 12.15 -12.60
N LYS A 100 8.63 12.57 -11.73
CA LYS A 100 8.95 13.52 -10.66
C LYS A 100 9.98 12.96 -9.66
N LEU A 101 9.83 11.71 -9.26
CA LEU A 101 10.79 11.06 -8.37
C LEU A 101 12.16 10.93 -9.04
N ARG A 102 12.19 10.65 -10.36
CA ARG A 102 13.43 10.59 -11.15
C ARG A 102 14.10 11.96 -11.26
N ALA A 103 13.34 12.99 -11.59
CA ALA A 103 13.83 14.37 -11.70
C ALA A 103 14.39 14.91 -10.37
N GLY A 104 13.80 14.49 -9.24
CA GLY A 104 14.26 14.84 -7.90
C GLY A 104 15.39 13.95 -7.37
N ASP A 105 15.86 12.99 -8.18
CA ASP A 105 16.92 12.04 -7.82
C ASP A 105 16.61 11.17 -6.57
N PHE A 106 15.32 10.95 -6.35
CA PHE A 106 14.85 10.11 -5.24
C PHE A 106 14.90 8.61 -5.52
N ILE A 107 15.18 8.19 -6.75
CA ILE A 107 15.12 6.80 -7.16
C ILE A 107 16.38 6.37 -7.94
N TYR A 108 16.65 5.08 -7.92
CA TYR A 108 17.75 4.48 -8.66
C TYR A 108 17.40 3.05 -9.13
N PRO A 109 18.05 2.53 -10.21
CA PRO A 109 17.83 1.18 -10.70
C PRO A 109 18.44 0.11 -9.78
N CYS A 110 17.73 -1.00 -9.60
CA CYS A 110 18.16 -2.16 -8.83
C CYS A 110 17.85 -3.45 -9.58
N THR A 111 18.88 -4.27 -9.77
CA THR A 111 18.80 -5.59 -10.42
C THR A 111 18.80 -6.76 -9.44
N CYS A 112 18.90 -6.49 -8.11
CA CYS A 112 18.89 -7.54 -7.10
C CYS A 112 17.58 -8.30 -7.09
N SER A 113 17.66 -9.62 -7.14
CA SER A 113 16.53 -10.50 -6.88
C SER A 113 16.20 -10.56 -5.38
N ARG A 114 14.99 -11.06 -5.03
CA ARG A 114 14.64 -11.32 -3.62
C ARG A 114 15.63 -12.26 -2.94
N LYS A 115 16.15 -13.25 -3.68
CA LYS A 115 17.14 -14.20 -3.19
C LYS A 115 18.47 -13.51 -2.85
N ASP A 116 18.92 -12.56 -3.68
CA ASP A 116 20.15 -11.81 -3.43
C ASP A 116 20.02 -10.96 -2.16
N ILE A 117 18.88 -10.30 -1.97
CA ILE A 117 18.60 -9.50 -0.78
C ILE A 117 18.60 -10.39 0.47
N LEU A 118 17.87 -11.50 0.45
CA LEU A 118 17.85 -12.47 1.56
C LEU A 118 19.23 -13.03 1.88
N ALA A 119 20.03 -13.33 0.87
CA ALA A 119 21.39 -13.85 1.07
C ALA A 119 22.31 -12.81 1.73
N ALA A 120 22.15 -11.52 1.40
CA ALA A 120 22.95 -10.43 1.96
C ALA A 120 22.50 -10.03 3.39
N THR A 121 21.22 -10.27 3.77
CA THR A 121 20.66 -9.85 5.05
C THR A 121 20.56 -10.97 6.09
N ARG A 122 20.93 -12.20 5.76
CA ARG A 122 20.88 -13.34 6.69
C ARG A 122 21.83 -13.14 7.88
N ALA A 123 21.30 -12.48 8.91
CA ALA A 123 21.76 -12.66 10.27
C ALA A 123 21.10 -13.93 10.87
N PRO A 124 21.76 -14.68 11.78
CA PRO A 124 21.28 -15.99 12.29
C PRO A 124 19.97 -15.96 13.07
N HIS A 125 19.31 -14.82 13.26
CA HIS A 125 18.15 -14.62 14.13
C HIS A 125 17.04 -13.74 13.54
N ALA A 126 16.98 -13.54 12.21
CA ALA A 126 15.84 -12.85 11.60
C ALA A 126 14.60 -13.76 11.64
N ASN A 127 13.50 -13.27 12.21
CA ASN A 127 12.22 -13.95 12.13
C ASN A 127 11.79 -14.02 10.66
N ASP A 128 11.25 -15.16 10.22
CA ASP A 128 10.83 -15.40 8.82
C ASP A 128 9.72 -14.44 8.32
N ASP A 129 9.09 -13.68 9.22
CA ASP A 129 7.99 -12.75 8.92
C ASP A 129 8.42 -11.31 8.65
N ASP A 130 9.67 -10.93 8.93
CA ASP A 130 10.16 -9.58 8.71
C ASP A 130 10.62 -9.39 7.26
N GLU A 131 10.12 -8.34 6.60
CA GLU A 131 10.64 -7.95 5.29
C GLU A 131 12.11 -7.54 5.43
N PRO A 132 13.06 -8.23 4.74
CA PRO A 132 14.47 -7.94 4.90
C PRO A 132 14.79 -6.51 4.46
N ILE A 133 15.54 -5.80 5.29
CA ILE A 133 16.02 -4.45 4.97
C ILE A 133 17.00 -4.57 3.82
N TYR A 134 16.78 -3.80 2.74
CA TYR A 134 17.66 -3.83 1.57
C TYR A 134 19.06 -3.31 1.93
N PRO A 135 20.15 -4.04 1.60
CA PRO A 135 21.50 -3.71 2.04
C PRO A 135 22.18 -2.57 1.26
N GLY A 136 21.49 -1.95 0.30
CA GLY A 136 22.05 -0.81 -0.45
C GLY A 136 22.94 -1.18 -1.64
N THR A 137 23.16 -2.45 -1.96
CA THR A 137 24.13 -2.92 -2.98
C THR A 137 24.10 -2.18 -4.32
N CYS A 138 22.89 -1.88 -4.86
CA CYS A 138 22.78 -1.12 -6.12
C CYS A 138 22.79 0.39 -5.89
N ARG A 139 22.52 0.85 -4.67
CA ARG A 139 22.60 2.26 -4.30
C ARG A 139 24.04 2.76 -4.38
N GLU A 140 24.98 2.05 -3.78
CA GLU A 140 26.42 2.38 -3.82
C GLU A 140 26.92 2.51 -5.25
N LYS A 141 26.63 1.53 -6.11
CA LYS A 141 26.98 1.58 -7.54
C LYS A 141 26.37 2.80 -8.25
N SER A 142 25.13 3.14 -7.93
CA SER A 142 24.46 4.31 -8.49
C SER A 142 25.12 5.62 -8.01
N ASP A 143 25.58 5.68 -6.77
CA ASP A 143 26.27 6.85 -6.22
C ASP A 143 27.66 7.03 -6.83
N GLU A 144 28.40 5.96 -7.10
CA GLU A 144 29.65 6.00 -7.85
C GLU A 144 29.43 6.59 -9.26
N TRP A 145 28.40 6.19 -9.98
CA TRP A 145 28.09 6.76 -11.31
C TRP A 145 27.72 8.24 -11.27
N ARG A 146 27.08 8.69 -10.18
CA ARG A 146 26.77 10.12 -9.98
C ARG A 146 28.02 10.96 -9.78
N VAL A 147 28.99 10.46 -9.05
CA VAL A 147 30.29 11.15 -8.77
C VAL A 147 31.16 11.21 -10.00
N THR A 148 31.20 10.14 -10.80
CA THR A 148 32.05 10.07 -12.01
C THR A 148 31.47 10.86 -13.20
N GLY A 149 30.26 11.38 -13.10
CA GLY A 149 29.65 12.22 -14.15
C GLY A 149 29.29 11.50 -15.44
N ASP A 150 29.32 10.17 -15.45
CA ASP A 150 29.01 9.35 -16.62
C ASP A 150 27.49 9.29 -16.88
N LYS A 151 26.97 10.41 -17.41
CA LYS A 151 25.55 10.54 -17.79
C LYS A 151 25.14 9.67 -18.97
N GLN A 152 26.10 9.13 -19.71
CA GLN A 152 25.82 8.28 -20.89
C GLN A 152 25.30 6.90 -20.50
N SER A 153 25.63 6.39 -19.32
CA SER A 153 25.08 5.12 -18.81
C SER A 153 23.62 5.23 -18.30
N GLN A 154 23.15 6.45 -17.96
CA GLN A 154 21.78 6.67 -17.51
C GLN A 154 20.75 6.64 -18.64
N SER A 155 21.16 6.86 -19.90
CA SER A 155 20.27 6.94 -21.05
C SER A 155 20.14 5.63 -21.82
N SER A 156 20.90 4.59 -21.46
CA SER A 156 20.79 3.32 -22.15
C SER A 156 19.47 2.62 -21.77
N SER A 157 18.55 2.57 -22.70
CA SER A 157 17.27 1.84 -22.62
C SER A 157 17.40 0.36 -22.25
N LEU A 158 18.60 -0.15 -22.15
CA LEU A 158 18.95 -1.53 -21.80
C LEU A 158 18.96 -1.78 -20.27
N VAL A 159 19.29 -0.77 -19.45
CA VAL A 159 19.33 -0.91 -17.99
C VAL A 159 17.92 -0.90 -17.40
N THR A 160 16.96 -0.27 -18.07
CA THR A 160 15.58 -0.10 -17.56
C THR A 160 14.64 -1.26 -17.83
N ARG A 161 14.92 -2.13 -18.79
CA ARG A 161 14.00 -3.21 -19.20
C ARG A 161 13.90 -4.39 -18.24
N HIS A 162 14.82 -4.52 -17.26
CA HIS A 162 14.83 -5.63 -16.30
C HIS A 162 15.20 -5.21 -14.87
N ALA A 163 15.25 -3.91 -14.60
CA ALA A 163 15.56 -3.38 -13.28
C ALA A 163 14.31 -2.84 -12.59
N SER A 164 14.15 -3.13 -11.31
CA SER A 164 13.22 -2.40 -10.45
C SER A 164 13.81 -1.04 -10.11
N LEU A 165 12.96 -0.05 -9.81
CA LEU A 165 13.42 1.23 -9.28
C LEU A 165 13.13 1.29 -7.78
N ARG A 166 14.18 1.64 -7.01
CA ARG A 166 14.06 1.80 -5.55
C ARG A 166 14.10 3.26 -5.16
N PHE A 167 13.33 3.59 -4.14
CA PHE A 167 13.38 4.87 -3.46
C PHE A 167 14.59 4.91 -2.54
N ARG A 168 15.37 6.00 -2.59
CA ARG A 168 16.48 6.30 -1.67
C ARG A 168 15.91 6.78 -0.35
N VAL A 169 16.05 6.02 0.71
CA VAL A 169 15.70 6.51 2.02
C VAL A 169 16.81 7.42 2.58
N PRO A 170 16.45 8.46 3.34
CA PRO A 170 17.42 9.33 4.00
C PRO A 170 17.94 8.64 5.28
N ASP A 171 19.00 7.86 5.17
CA ASP A 171 19.53 7.06 6.26
C ASP A 171 19.77 7.88 7.54
N GLY A 172 19.32 7.35 8.68
CA GLY A 172 19.37 8.00 9.98
C GLY A 172 18.25 8.99 10.24
N GLU A 173 17.43 9.36 9.25
CA GLU A 173 16.28 10.24 9.47
C GLU A 173 15.16 9.48 10.20
N THR A 174 14.59 10.11 11.23
CA THR A 174 13.41 9.61 11.91
C THR A 174 12.15 10.11 11.21
N VAL A 175 11.39 9.20 10.62
CA VAL A 175 10.06 9.48 10.06
C VAL A 175 9.02 9.30 11.14
N SER A 176 8.40 10.41 11.56
CA SER A 176 7.37 10.40 12.61
C SER A 176 6.00 10.77 12.04
N PHE A 177 4.96 10.15 12.58
CA PHE A 177 3.56 10.49 12.32
C PHE A 177 2.69 10.12 13.53
N THR A 178 1.53 10.77 13.65
CA THR A 178 0.54 10.40 14.65
C THR A 178 -0.50 9.50 14.01
N ASP A 179 -0.59 8.26 14.50
CA ASP A 179 -1.64 7.32 14.14
C ASP A 179 -2.89 7.51 15.01
N GLY A 180 -4.07 7.43 14.41
CA GLY A 180 -5.33 7.66 15.11
C GLY A 180 -5.68 6.61 16.17
N ASN A 181 -5.05 5.44 16.12
CA ASN A 181 -5.27 4.34 17.07
C ASN A 181 -4.04 4.04 17.93
N PHE A 182 -2.85 4.08 17.35
CA PHE A 182 -1.59 3.72 18.01
C PHE A 182 -0.78 4.93 18.50
N GLY A 183 -1.26 6.16 18.33
CA GLY A 183 -0.57 7.36 18.77
C GLY A 183 0.69 7.67 17.97
N GLU A 184 1.68 8.26 18.63
CA GLU A 184 2.92 8.67 17.97
C GLU A 184 3.73 7.44 17.52
N GLN A 185 4.05 7.41 16.22
CA GLN A 185 4.87 6.38 15.58
C GLN A 185 6.18 6.99 15.08
N LYS A 186 7.28 6.26 15.26
CA LYS A 186 8.63 6.69 14.86
C LYS A 186 9.37 5.52 14.21
N PHE A 187 9.90 5.74 13.02
CA PHE A 187 10.70 4.77 12.29
C PHE A 187 11.97 5.44 11.78
N VAL A 188 13.11 4.82 12.00
CA VAL A 188 14.42 5.33 11.57
C VAL A 188 14.75 4.72 10.21
N ALA A 189 14.89 5.56 9.18
CA ALA A 189 15.31 5.16 7.85
C ALA A 189 16.73 4.56 7.88
N GLY A 190 16.95 3.48 7.16
CA GLY A 190 18.18 2.70 7.19
C GLY A 190 18.28 1.67 8.32
N LYS A 191 17.43 1.80 9.36
CA LYS A 191 17.42 0.88 10.52
C LYS A 191 16.12 0.07 10.60
N ASP A 192 14.97 0.74 10.60
CA ASP A 192 13.67 0.08 10.73
C ASP A 192 13.08 -0.29 9.35
N PHE A 193 13.54 0.37 8.31
CA PHE A 193 13.28 0.06 6.90
C PHE A 193 14.38 0.63 6.01
N GLY A 194 14.69 -0.07 4.91
CA GLY A 194 15.68 0.36 3.93
C GLY A 194 15.03 0.86 2.63
N ASP A 195 15.87 1.05 1.59
CA ASP A 195 15.43 1.42 0.25
C ASP A 195 14.41 0.40 -0.28
N PHE A 196 13.27 0.89 -0.72
CA PHE A 196 12.14 0.06 -1.13
C PHE A 196 11.76 0.26 -2.59
N VAL A 197 11.18 -0.76 -3.20
CA VAL A 197 10.76 -0.72 -4.60
C VAL A 197 9.57 0.22 -4.76
N VAL A 198 9.67 1.15 -5.72
CA VAL A 198 8.56 2.01 -6.17
C VAL A 198 8.08 1.67 -7.57
N TRP A 199 8.94 1.05 -8.38
CA TRP A 199 8.59 0.56 -9.72
C TRP A 199 9.19 -0.82 -9.95
N ARG A 200 8.36 -1.76 -10.36
CA ARG A 200 8.74 -3.16 -10.54
C ARG A 200 9.42 -3.37 -11.90
N HIS A 201 10.17 -4.44 -12.02
CA HIS A 201 10.88 -4.84 -13.26
C HIS A 201 9.95 -5.21 -14.42
N ASP A 202 8.69 -5.53 -14.12
CA ASP A 202 7.62 -5.85 -15.08
C ASP A 202 6.80 -4.61 -15.49
N ASP A 203 7.39 -3.42 -15.31
CA ASP A 203 6.84 -2.11 -15.70
C ASP A 203 5.52 -1.72 -15.01
N VAL A 204 5.36 -2.13 -13.76
CA VAL A 204 4.19 -1.84 -12.92
C VAL A 204 4.62 -1.07 -11.67
N PRO A 205 3.86 -0.05 -11.21
CA PRO A 205 4.17 0.62 -9.95
C PRO A 205 4.09 -0.37 -8.78
N ALA A 206 4.97 -0.20 -7.80
CA ALA A 206 4.86 -0.95 -6.55
C ALA A 206 3.77 -0.32 -5.65
N TYR A 207 3.25 -1.13 -4.73
CA TYR A 207 2.20 -0.76 -3.77
C TYR A 207 2.40 0.61 -3.13
N GLN A 208 3.63 0.90 -2.66
CA GLN A 208 3.93 2.14 -1.95
C GLN A 208 3.68 3.39 -2.82
N LEU A 209 4.09 3.36 -4.09
CA LEU A 209 3.87 4.46 -5.01
C LEU A 209 2.42 4.57 -5.45
N ALA A 210 1.79 3.43 -5.81
CA ALA A 210 0.41 3.41 -6.29
C ALA A 210 -0.56 3.97 -5.25
N CYS A 211 -0.44 3.52 -3.99
CA CYS A 211 -1.28 4.04 -2.91
C CYS A 211 -1.13 5.55 -2.72
N VAL A 212 0.11 6.07 -2.66
CA VAL A 212 0.36 7.51 -2.47
C VAL A 212 -0.25 8.34 -3.59
N VAL A 213 -0.02 7.93 -4.84
CA VAL A 213 -0.53 8.66 -6.02
C VAL A 213 -2.06 8.66 -6.04
N ASP A 214 -2.68 7.53 -5.75
CA ASP A 214 -4.12 7.41 -5.76
C ASP A 214 -4.78 8.12 -4.59
N ASP A 215 -4.28 7.95 -3.38
CA ASP A 215 -4.82 8.61 -2.20
C ASP A 215 -4.75 10.14 -2.35
N ALA A 216 -3.65 10.67 -2.92
CA ALA A 216 -3.53 12.09 -3.21
C ALA A 216 -4.47 12.54 -4.35
N ALA A 217 -4.51 11.83 -5.47
CA ALA A 217 -5.34 12.18 -6.62
C ALA A 217 -6.84 12.10 -6.30
N MET A 218 -7.25 11.12 -5.49
CA MET A 218 -8.63 10.93 -5.04
C MET A 218 -8.97 11.77 -3.80
N LYS A 219 -8.03 12.60 -3.32
CA LYS A 219 -8.20 13.49 -2.16
C LYS A 219 -8.61 12.75 -0.88
N ILE A 220 -8.02 11.60 -0.64
CA ILE A 220 -8.24 10.84 0.59
C ILE A 220 -7.70 11.64 1.79
N SER A 221 -8.54 11.90 2.77
CA SER A 221 -8.18 12.65 3.97
C SER A 221 -7.73 11.75 5.13
N GLU A 222 -8.18 10.49 5.12
CA GLU A 222 -7.77 9.49 6.10
C GLU A 222 -7.67 8.10 5.49
N VAL A 223 -6.58 7.42 5.80
CA VAL A 223 -6.28 6.04 5.40
C VAL A 223 -6.49 5.12 6.59
N VAL A 224 -7.53 4.26 6.52
CA VAL A 224 -7.77 3.19 7.49
C VAL A 224 -7.27 1.87 6.91
N ARG A 225 -6.41 1.13 7.65
CA ARG A 225 -5.83 -0.16 7.22
C ARG A 225 -5.28 -0.98 8.39
N GLY A 226 -4.75 -2.17 8.15
CA GLY A 226 -4.18 -3.04 9.19
C GLY A 226 -2.86 -2.52 9.77
N ALA A 227 -2.58 -2.85 11.03
CA ALA A 227 -1.36 -2.44 11.76
C ALA A 227 -0.06 -3.01 11.17
N ASP A 228 -0.14 -4.08 10.37
CA ASP A 228 0.99 -4.62 9.59
C ASP A 228 1.55 -3.64 8.54
N LEU A 229 0.82 -2.57 8.27
CA LEU A 229 1.23 -1.52 7.33
C LEU A 229 1.79 -0.25 8.01
N LEU A 230 2.08 -0.28 9.32
CA LEU A 230 2.68 0.86 10.03
C LEU A 230 4.02 1.29 9.41
N VAL A 231 4.93 0.36 9.15
CA VAL A 231 6.20 0.64 8.47
C VAL A 231 5.98 1.16 7.04
N SER A 232 4.97 0.62 6.34
CA SER A 232 4.59 1.12 5.01
C SER A 232 4.14 2.58 5.05
N THR A 233 3.54 3.04 6.15
CA THR A 233 3.19 4.45 6.34
C THR A 233 4.42 5.35 6.34
N ALA A 234 5.49 4.97 7.03
CA ALA A 234 6.74 5.72 7.02
C ALA A 234 7.34 5.82 5.60
N ARG A 235 7.35 4.72 4.85
CA ARG A 235 7.79 4.69 3.44
C ARG A 235 6.93 5.61 2.56
N GLN A 236 5.62 5.57 2.72
CA GLN A 236 4.68 6.40 1.95
C GLN A 236 4.81 7.88 2.29
N ILE A 237 5.07 8.24 3.55
CA ILE A 237 5.33 9.63 3.96
C ILE A 237 6.56 10.18 3.23
N LEU A 238 7.62 9.40 3.06
CA LEU A 238 8.78 9.82 2.27
C LEU A 238 8.41 10.08 0.79
N ILE A 239 7.55 9.24 0.19
CA ILE A 239 7.06 9.47 -1.18
C ILE A 239 6.19 10.73 -1.23
N TYR A 240 5.27 10.94 -0.27
CA TYR A 240 4.46 12.18 -0.19
C TYR A 240 5.36 13.42 -0.18
N ARG A 241 6.40 13.41 0.66
CA ARG A 241 7.37 14.51 0.76
C ARG A 241 8.12 14.72 -0.55
N ALA A 242 8.64 13.65 -1.16
CA ALA A 242 9.38 13.72 -2.43
C ALA A 242 8.53 14.23 -3.60
N LEU A 243 7.23 13.94 -3.59
CA LEU A 243 6.28 14.44 -4.61
C LEU A 243 5.70 15.83 -4.28
N GLY A 244 6.01 16.40 -3.10
CA GLY A 244 5.43 17.67 -2.65
C GLY A 244 3.93 17.59 -2.35
N LEU A 245 3.45 16.42 -1.93
CA LEU A 245 2.04 16.16 -1.64
C LEU A 245 1.80 16.10 -0.12
N PRO A 246 0.67 16.62 0.39
CA PRO A 246 0.31 16.46 1.79
C PRO A 246 -0.12 15.02 2.06
N PRO A 247 0.42 14.34 3.10
CA PRO A 247 -0.04 13.02 3.50
C PRO A 247 -1.44 13.11 4.14
N PRO A 248 -2.30 12.07 3.98
CA PRO A 248 -3.54 11.96 4.72
C PRO A 248 -3.28 11.67 6.21
N LYS A 249 -4.33 11.69 7.02
CA LYS A 249 -4.29 11.07 8.36
C LYS A 249 -4.25 9.54 8.22
N PHE A 250 -3.70 8.88 9.22
CA PHE A 250 -3.62 7.41 9.27
C PHE A 250 -4.31 6.87 10.50
N PHE A 251 -5.02 5.77 10.33
CA PHE A 251 -5.64 4.99 11.40
C PHE A 251 -5.40 3.51 11.14
N HIS A 252 -4.56 2.88 11.94
CA HIS A 252 -4.28 1.46 11.80
C HIS A 252 -5.15 0.64 12.76
N CYS A 253 -5.81 -0.38 12.23
CA CYS A 253 -6.59 -1.34 13.00
C CYS A 253 -5.69 -2.44 13.55
N ALA A 254 -5.89 -2.85 14.79
CA ALA A 254 -5.23 -4.01 15.35
C ALA A 254 -5.53 -5.26 14.49
N LEU A 255 -4.55 -6.11 14.30
CA LEU A 255 -4.71 -7.35 13.53
C LEU A 255 -5.60 -8.33 14.28
N MET A 256 -6.38 -9.10 13.53
CA MET A 256 -7.08 -10.24 14.08
C MET A 256 -6.11 -11.42 14.20
N LEU A 257 -5.98 -11.91 15.40
CA LEU A 257 -5.14 -13.07 15.74
C LEU A 257 -6.04 -14.25 16.08
N ASP A 258 -5.55 -15.46 15.83
CA ASP A 258 -6.18 -16.68 16.30
C ASP A 258 -5.84 -16.95 17.80
N GLU A 259 -6.36 -18.03 18.36
CA GLU A 259 -6.11 -18.45 19.75
C GLU A 259 -4.61 -18.69 20.05
N LYS A 260 -3.79 -18.85 19.03
CA LYS A 260 -2.34 -19.07 19.13
C LYS A 260 -1.53 -17.78 18.93
N GLY A 261 -2.21 -16.64 18.72
CA GLY A 261 -1.57 -15.36 18.43
C GLY A 261 -1.06 -15.23 16.99
N GLU A 262 -1.42 -16.14 16.07
CA GLU A 262 -1.08 -16.06 14.66
C GLU A 262 -2.14 -15.27 13.87
N ARG A 263 -1.71 -14.56 12.81
CA ARG A 263 -2.64 -13.80 11.96
C ARG A 263 -3.67 -14.73 11.32
N LEU A 264 -4.94 -14.42 11.49
CA LEU A 264 -6.06 -15.15 10.87
C LEU A 264 -5.95 -15.22 9.34
N ALA A 265 -5.34 -14.23 8.71
CA ALA A 265 -5.18 -14.15 7.26
C ALA A 265 -4.29 -15.24 6.63
N LYS A 266 -3.38 -15.85 7.39
CA LYS A 266 -2.40 -16.84 6.85
C LYS A 266 -2.98 -18.24 6.63
N ARG A 267 -4.13 -18.61 7.20
CA ARG A 267 -4.56 -20.02 7.27
C ARG A 267 -5.88 -20.38 6.62
N HIS A 268 -6.75 -19.46 6.23
CA HIS A 268 -8.16 -19.91 6.09
C HIS A 268 -8.98 -19.27 4.97
N ASP A 269 -9.10 -19.97 3.87
CA ASP A 269 -10.31 -19.92 3.03
C ASP A 269 -11.61 -20.08 3.85
N ALA A 270 -11.52 -20.72 5.01
CA ALA A 270 -12.65 -20.99 5.92
C ALA A 270 -13.28 -19.72 6.51
N LEU A 271 -12.54 -18.61 6.58
CA LEU A 271 -13.00 -17.32 7.09
C LEU A 271 -13.23 -16.29 5.97
N SER A 272 -13.33 -16.72 4.72
CA SER A 272 -13.77 -15.84 3.66
C SER A 272 -15.23 -15.43 3.91
N LEU A 273 -15.58 -14.18 3.59
CA LEU A 273 -16.93 -13.66 3.78
C LEU A 273 -17.96 -14.52 3.06
N ARG A 274 -17.63 -15.02 1.87
CA ARG A 274 -18.48 -15.93 1.09
C ARG A 274 -18.79 -17.24 1.84
N LYS A 275 -17.76 -17.88 2.40
CA LYS A 275 -17.97 -19.12 3.19
C LYS A 275 -18.73 -18.90 4.50
N LEU A 276 -18.51 -17.77 5.15
CA LEU A 276 -19.28 -17.40 6.32
C LEU A 276 -20.76 -17.21 5.96
N ARG A 277 -21.05 -16.52 4.85
CA ARG A 277 -22.41 -16.38 4.30
C ARG A 277 -23.04 -17.72 3.96
N GLU A 278 -22.31 -18.64 3.32
CA GLU A 278 -22.77 -20.01 3.00
C GLU A 278 -23.12 -20.83 4.26
N ARG A 279 -22.48 -20.54 5.39
CA ARG A 279 -22.78 -21.16 6.69
C ARG A 279 -23.96 -20.51 7.43
N GLY A 280 -24.60 -19.51 6.83
CA GLY A 280 -25.74 -18.82 7.42
C GLY A 280 -25.37 -17.68 8.36
N GLU A 281 -24.09 -17.26 8.41
CA GLU A 281 -23.72 -16.07 9.14
C GLU A 281 -24.36 -14.82 8.52
N THR A 282 -24.68 -13.85 9.37
CA THR A 282 -25.21 -12.56 8.93
C THR A 282 -24.21 -11.44 9.19
N PRO A 283 -24.30 -10.32 8.47
CA PRO A 283 -23.44 -9.18 8.73
C PRO A 283 -23.46 -8.73 10.20
N GLU A 284 -24.65 -8.75 10.84
CA GLU A 284 -24.83 -8.33 12.24
C GLU A 284 -24.13 -9.27 13.23
N SER A 285 -24.08 -10.59 12.92
CA SER A 285 -23.33 -11.56 13.75
C SER A 285 -21.84 -11.34 13.67
N LEU A 286 -21.35 -10.90 12.49
CA LEU A 286 -19.94 -10.70 12.18
C LEU A 286 -19.42 -9.30 12.53
N GLN A 287 -20.28 -8.31 12.73
CA GLN A 287 -19.92 -6.93 13.08
C GLN A 287 -19.63 -6.71 14.56
N LYS A 288 -19.70 -7.75 15.38
CA LYS A 288 -19.36 -7.72 16.81
C LYS A 288 -17.84 -7.78 17.01
N PHE A 289 -17.14 -6.78 16.50
CA PHE A 289 -15.67 -6.70 16.59
C PHE A 289 -15.20 -6.05 17.90
#